data_1b246d089f048b87c466fe969db52aec
#
_entry.id   1b246d089f048b87c466fe969db52aec
#
_cell.length_a   1.000
_cell.length_b   1.000
_cell.length_c   1.000
_cell.angle_alpha   90.00
_cell.angle_beta   90.00
_cell.angle_gamma   90.00
#
_symmetry.space_group_name_H-M   'P 1'
#
loop_
_entity.id
_entity.type
_entity.pdbx_description
1 polymer ?
#
loop_
_entity_poly.entity_id
_entity_poly.type
_entity_poly.pdbx_seq_one_letter_code
_entity_poly.pdbx_strand_id
1 'polypeptide(L)'
;EEIQGEIDKKLKNSYKHLNEWQKTQVARHEERPRAKFFIDNLFKNFINLSGDRRFSEDEAILAGFAEFEGRSVLVLGQEKGADLDSRLKRNFGMMRPEGYRKCIRLMKLANKFNIPVITFIDTPGAYPGVGAEQRGQAEAIASSIECCMSLEVPIISIIIGEGGSGGAIALASANKVLMFENAIYSVISPEGCATILWRDPSKSLEAAKAMKL
;
A
#
# COMPACT_ATOMS: atom_id res chain seq x y z
N GLU A 1 29.01 -12.87 20.65
CA GLU A 1 29.03 -11.48 20.12
C GLU A 1 29.75 -11.43 18.75
N GLU A 2 30.90 -12.06 18.55
CA GLU A 2 31.66 -12.06 17.30
C GLU A 2 30.88 -12.68 16.12
N ILE A 3 30.25 -13.85 16.36
CA ILE A 3 29.43 -14.54 15.35
C ILE A 3 28.21 -13.69 14.94
N GLN A 4 27.57 -13.02 15.89
CA GLN A 4 26.42 -12.13 15.58
C GLN A 4 26.88 -10.94 14.72
N GLY A 5 28.04 -10.35 15.03
CA GLY A 5 28.62 -9.28 14.25
C GLY A 5 28.97 -9.69 12.80
N GLU A 6 29.45 -10.93 12.60
CA GLU A 6 29.68 -11.48 11.26
C GLU A 6 28.38 -11.72 10.49
N ILE A 7 27.34 -12.23 11.16
CA ILE A 7 26.01 -12.42 10.55
C ILE A 7 25.45 -11.08 10.10
N ASP A 8 25.44 -10.08 10.96
CA ASP A 8 24.92 -8.75 10.66
C ASP A 8 25.67 -8.09 9.49
N LYS A 9 26.99 -8.26 9.45
CA LYS A 9 27.84 -7.75 8.34
C LYS A 9 27.52 -8.46 7.02
N LYS A 10 27.33 -9.78 7.04
CA LYS A 10 26.96 -10.56 5.84
C LYS A 10 25.56 -10.19 5.35
N LEU A 11 24.59 -10.10 6.27
CA LEU A 11 23.23 -9.66 5.94
C LEU A 11 23.23 -8.28 5.30
N LYS A 12 23.86 -7.29 5.94
CA LYS A 12 23.96 -5.93 5.42
C LYS A 12 24.59 -5.88 4.03
N ASN A 13 25.62 -6.69 3.79
CA ASN A 13 26.27 -6.78 2.49
C ASN A 13 25.37 -7.44 1.43
N SER A 14 24.63 -8.49 1.79
CA SER A 14 23.68 -9.17 0.89
C SER A 14 22.54 -8.23 0.47
N TYR A 15 21.97 -7.48 1.41
CA TYR A 15 20.90 -6.53 1.11
C TYR A 15 21.34 -5.32 0.27
N LYS A 16 22.62 -4.96 0.28
CA LYS A 16 23.17 -3.89 -0.57
C LYS A 16 23.22 -4.24 -2.06
N HIS A 17 23.23 -5.53 -2.39
CA HIS A 17 23.47 -6.03 -3.74
C HIS A 17 22.26 -6.81 -4.30
N LEU A 18 21.06 -6.58 -3.78
CA LEU A 18 19.85 -7.20 -4.30
C LEU A 18 19.61 -6.73 -5.74
N ASN A 19 19.33 -7.69 -6.62
CA ASN A 19 18.79 -7.38 -7.94
C ASN A 19 17.28 -7.04 -7.86
N GLU A 20 16.72 -6.57 -8.96
CA GLU A 20 15.33 -6.10 -9.04
C GLU A 20 14.32 -7.17 -8.64
N TRP A 21 14.57 -8.43 -9.03
CA TRP A 21 13.71 -9.54 -8.64
C TRP A 21 13.81 -9.85 -7.14
N GLN A 22 15.01 -9.85 -6.60
CA GLN A 22 15.24 -10.05 -5.16
C GLN A 22 14.58 -8.94 -4.33
N LYS A 23 14.65 -7.67 -4.77
CA LYS A 23 13.92 -6.58 -4.11
C LYS A 23 12.41 -6.83 -4.13
N THR A 24 11.87 -7.30 -5.26
CA THR A 24 10.45 -7.69 -5.36
C THR A 24 10.09 -8.77 -4.34
N GLN A 25 10.94 -9.80 -4.17
CA GLN A 25 10.71 -10.85 -3.17
C GLN A 25 10.78 -10.30 -1.73
N VAL A 26 11.74 -9.42 -1.44
CA VAL A 26 11.84 -8.76 -0.12
C VAL A 26 10.62 -7.87 0.15
N ALA A 27 10.16 -7.11 -0.84
CA ALA A 27 8.95 -6.28 -0.72
C ALA A 27 7.70 -7.10 -0.38
N ARG A 28 7.64 -8.35 -0.85
CA ARG A 28 6.54 -9.31 -0.66
C ARG A 28 6.72 -10.26 0.52
N HIS A 29 7.86 -10.18 1.22
CA HIS A 29 8.17 -11.14 2.28
C HIS A 29 7.04 -11.21 3.30
N GLU A 30 6.69 -12.42 3.73
CA GLU A 30 5.54 -12.63 4.61
C GLU A 30 5.70 -12.05 6.00
N GLU A 31 6.93 -11.96 6.51
CA GLU A 31 7.25 -11.35 7.80
C GLU A 31 7.55 -9.83 7.68
N ARG A 32 7.43 -9.23 6.49
CA ARG A 32 7.62 -7.78 6.34
C ARG A 32 6.57 -7.03 7.15
N PRO A 33 6.96 -6.03 7.97
CA PRO A 33 6.00 -5.21 8.71
C PRO A 33 4.97 -4.58 7.78
N ARG A 34 3.68 -4.69 8.14
CA ARG A 34 2.53 -4.22 7.36
C ARG A 34 1.95 -2.95 7.96
N ALA A 35 0.93 -2.39 7.32
CA ALA A 35 0.33 -1.14 7.76
C ALA A 35 -0.12 -1.18 9.23
N LYS A 36 -0.73 -2.28 9.69
CA LYS A 36 -1.13 -2.44 11.09
C LYS A 36 0.04 -2.30 12.05
N PHE A 37 1.21 -2.86 11.74
CA PHE A 37 2.40 -2.73 12.57
C PHE A 37 2.80 -1.26 12.76
N PHE A 38 2.82 -0.48 11.67
CA PHE A 38 3.17 0.94 11.75
C PHE A 38 2.09 1.74 12.49
N ILE A 39 0.82 1.43 12.28
CA ILE A 39 -0.29 2.08 13.00
C ILE A 39 -0.15 1.85 14.49
N ASP A 40 0.06 0.62 14.93
CA ASP A 40 0.13 0.25 16.34
C ASP A 40 1.38 0.82 17.05
N ASN A 41 2.49 1.05 16.33
CA ASN A 41 3.75 1.48 16.93
C ASN A 41 4.06 2.97 16.79
N LEU A 42 3.51 3.66 15.80
CA LEU A 42 3.77 5.09 15.55
C LEU A 42 2.68 6.01 16.09
N PHE A 43 1.45 5.51 16.21
CA PHE A 43 0.29 6.35 16.53
C PHE A 43 -0.33 5.94 17.86
N LYS A 44 -0.93 6.92 18.53
CA LYS A 44 -1.76 6.73 19.72
C LYS A 44 -3.23 6.91 19.35
N ASN A 45 -4.11 6.29 20.14
CA ASN A 45 -5.56 6.52 20.06
C ASN A 45 -6.14 6.31 18.64
N PHE A 46 -5.66 5.30 17.89
CA PHE A 46 -6.21 5.01 16.57
C PHE A 46 -7.65 4.54 16.66
N ILE A 47 -8.56 5.29 16.01
CA ILE A 47 -9.99 4.99 15.94
C ILE A 47 -10.30 4.61 14.50
N ASN A 48 -10.47 3.31 14.23
CA ASN A 48 -10.84 2.81 12.91
C ASN A 48 -12.28 3.21 12.55
N LEU A 49 -12.47 3.75 11.35
CA LEU A 49 -13.76 4.20 10.83
C LEU A 49 -14.17 3.37 9.61
N SER A 50 -15.08 2.45 9.82
CA SER A 50 -15.53 1.48 8.84
C SER A 50 -16.53 2.02 7.83
N GLY A 51 -16.57 1.39 6.65
CA GLY A 51 -17.58 1.51 5.62
C GLY A 51 -17.49 2.75 4.72
N ASP A 52 -17.90 2.56 3.47
CA ASP A 52 -17.94 3.64 2.47
C ASP A 52 -19.24 4.48 2.53
N ARG A 53 -20.21 4.10 3.36
CA ARG A 53 -21.55 4.70 3.47
C ARG A 53 -22.40 4.55 2.21
N ARG A 54 -22.04 3.62 1.33
CA ARG A 54 -22.80 3.34 0.10
C ARG A 54 -23.12 1.86 -0.07
N PHE A 55 -22.14 0.98 0.19
CA PHE A 55 -22.28 -0.45 -0.04
C PHE A 55 -21.80 -1.30 1.13
N SER A 56 -20.49 -1.29 1.45
CA SER A 56 -19.97 -2.14 2.53
C SER A 56 -18.64 -1.65 3.11
N GLU A 57 -18.10 -2.43 4.04
CA GLU A 57 -16.73 -2.34 4.50
C GLU A 57 -15.78 -3.01 3.51
N ASP A 58 -14.56 -2.50 3.42
CA ASP A 58 -13.41 -3.17 2.79
C ASP A 58 -12.28 -3.27 3.80
N GLU A 59 -11.96 -4.49 4.20
CA GLU A 59 -10.93 -4.75 5.20
C GLU A 59 -9.49 -4.69 4.63
N ALA A 60 -9.33 -4.56 3.31
CA ALA A 60 -8.04 -4.34 2.66
C ALA A 60 -7.43 -2.96 3.01
N ILE A 61 -8.19 -2.09 3.68
CA ILE A 61 -7.73 -0.78 4.14
C ILE A 61 -8.11 -0.52 5.58
N LEU A 62 -7.13 -0.26 6.43
CA LEU A 62 -7.31 0.32 7.76
C LEU A 62 -7.37 1.83 7.60
N ALA A 63 -8.43 2.47 8.10
CA ALA A 63 -8.64 3.88 7.89
C ALA A 63 -9.26 4.52 9.14
N GLY A 64 -8.63 5.57 9.67
CA GLY A 64 -9.12 6.19 10.89
C GLY A 64 -8.28 7.36 11.35
N PHE A 65 -8.77 8.05 12.35
CA PHE A 65 -8.04 9.13 13.00
C PHE A 65 -7.18 8.61 14.15
N ALA A 66 -6.04 9.24 14.32
CA ALA A 66 -5.07 8.89 15.36
C ALA A 66 -4.33 10.14 15.84
N GLU A 67 -3.49 9.96 16.84
CA GLU A 67 -2.56 10.98 17.33
C GLU A 67 -1.13 10.61 16.96
N PHE A 68 -0.40 11.52 16.34
CA PHE A 68 1.02 11.44 16.04
C PHE A 68 1.74 12.66 16.64
N GLU A 69 2.63 12.44 17.61
CA GLU A 69 3.38 13.49 18.33
C GLU A 69 2.50 14.65 18.82
N GLY A 70 1.35 14.31 19.44
CA GLY A 70 0.42 15.28 19.98
C GLY A 70 -0.47 15.99 18.95
N ARG A 71 -0.46 15.57 17.70
CA ARG A 71 -1.30 16.12 16.63
C ARG A 71 -2.27 15.07 16.08
N SER A 72 -3.49 15.48 15.82
CA SER A 72 -4.45 14.63 15.13
C SER A 72 -4.04 14.43 13.68
N VAL A 73 -4.09 13.19 13.20
CA VAL A 73 -3.81 12.81 11.83
C VAL A 73 -4.85 11.80 11.31
N LEU A 74 -5.15 11.84 10.03
CA LEU A 74 -5.85 10.75 9.36
C LEU A 74 -4.82 9.73 8.89
N VAL A 75 -5.01 8.46 9.23
CA VAL A 75 -4.15 7.36 8.80
C VAL A 75 -4.94 6.42 7.88
N LEU A 76 -4.39 6.14 6.71
CA LEU A 76 -4.93 5.21 5.73
C LEU A 76 -3.85 4.17 5.43
N GLY A 77 -4.08 2.90 5.76
CA GLY A 77 -3.08 1.85 5.59
C GLY A 77 -3.62 0.65 4.80
N GLN A 78 -3.07 0.39 3.62
CA GLN A 78 -3.37 -0.84 2.88
C GLN A 78 -2.80 -2.04 3.65
N GLU A 79 -3.66 -3.01 3.95
CA GLU A 79 -3.34 -4.11 4.85
C GLU A 79 -3.56 -5.46 4.19
N LYS A 80 -2.47 -6.23 4.07
CA LYS A 80 -2.49 -7.55 3.42
C LYS A 80 -2.95 -8.69 4.35
N GLY A 81 -2.90 -8.49 5.65
CA GLY A 81 -3.13 -9.54 6.65
C GLY A 81 -1.88 -10.35 6.98
N ALA A 82 -1.80 -10.93 8.18
CA ALA A 82 -0.62 -11.63 8.70
C ALA A 82 -0.63 -13.15 8.40
N ASP A 83 -1.78 -13.79 8.47
CA ASP A 83 -2.02 -15.20 8.20
C ASP A 83 -2.92 -15.38 6.98
N LEU A 84 -3.11 -16.63 6.55
CA LEU A 84 -3.89 -16.94 5.33
C LEU A 84 -5.33 -16.44 5.41
N ASP A 85 -6.01 -16.63 6.54
CA ASP A 85 -7.40 -16.25 6.70
C ASP A 85 -7.58 -14.73 6.64
N SER A 86 -6.73 -13.99 7.34
CA SER A 86 -6.72 -12.53 7.30
C SER A 86 -6.32 -11.99 5.92
N ARG A 87 -5.42 -12.67 5.19
CA ARG A 87 -5.06 -12.32 3.82
C ARG A 87 -6.22 -12.49 2.85
N LEU A 88 -6.92 -13.60 2.94
CA LEU A 88 -8.12 -13.86 2.11
C LEU A 88 -9.20 -12.81 2.38
N LYS A 89 -9.47 -12.52 3.66
CA LYS A 89 -10.45 -11.52 4.08
C LYS A 89 -10.12 -10.11 3.57
N ARG A 90 -8.82 -9.79 3.49
CA ARG A 90 -8.29 -8.50 3.02
C ARG A 90 -7.93 -8.48 1.54
N ASN A 91 -8.32 -9.50 0.78
CA ASN A 91 -7.97 -9.64 -0.64
C ASN A 91 -6.47 -9.41 -0.91
N PHE A 92 -5.57 -9.86 -0.01
CA PHE A 92 -4.12 -9.63 -0.12
C PHE A 92 -3.72 -8.15 -0.24
N GLY A 93 -4.49 -7.24 0.35
CA GLY A 93 -4.27 -5.80 0.27
C GLY A 93 -4.84 -5.16 -1.00
N MET A 94 -5.53 -5.92 -1.84
CA MET A 94 -6.20 -5.40 -3.03
C MET A 94 -7.55 -4.81 -2.67
N MET A 95 -7.63 -3.49 -2.68
CA MET A 95 -8.87 -2.77 -2.35
C MET A 95 -9.94 -2.94 -3.43
N ARG A 96 -11.18 -3.06 -2.98
CA ARG A 96 -12.41 -2.95 -3.76
C ARG A 96 -12.86 -1.49 -3.85
N PRO A 97 -13.85 -1.15 -4.70
CA PRO A 97 -14.36 0.23 -4.80
C PRO A 97 -14.76 0.85 -3.46
N GLU A 98 -15.27 0.01 -2.55
CA GLU A 98 -15.68 0.42 -1.20
C GLU A 98 -14.51 0.97 -0.38
N GLY A 99 -13.34 0.37 -0.52
CA GLY A 99 -12.11 0.80 0.17
C GLY A 99 -11.68 2.19 -0.28
N TYR A 100 -11.64 2.45 -1.59
CA TYR A 100 -11.32 3.78 -2.13
C TYR A 100 -12.34 4.82 -1.72
N ARG A 101 -13.65 4.50 -1.79
CA ARG A 101 -14.72 5.42 -1.35
C ARG A 101 -14.66 5.71 0.15
N LYS A 102 -14.29 4.72 0.98
CA LYS A 102 -14.01 4.93 2.41
C LYS A 102 -12.87 5.93 2.60
N CYS A 103 -11.77 5.78 1.88
CA CYS A 103 -10.63 6.70 1.93
C CYS A 103 -11.05 8.11 1.52
N ILE A 104 -11.75 8.28 0.39
CA ILE A 104 -12.27 9.58 -0.08
C ILE A 104 -13.13 10.24 0.98
N ARG A 105 -14.05 9.50 1.58
CA ARG A 105 -14.92 10.02 2.65
C ARG A 105 -14.12 10.56 3.83
N LEU A 106 -13.10 9.82 4.27
CA LEU A 106 -12.28 10.21 5.40
C LEU A 106 -11.30 11.34 5.06
N MET A 107 -10.73 11.35 3.86
CA MET A 107 -9.89 12.44 3.37
C MET A 107 -10.67 13.76 3.29
N LYS A 108 -11.89 13.76 2.79
CA LYS A 108 -12.78 14.93 2.81
C LYS A 108 -13.08 15.40 4.23
N LEU A 109 -13.25 14.46 5.18
CA LEU A 109 -13.46 14.81 6.58
C LEU A 109 -12.20 15.43 7.20
N ALA A 110 -11.02 14.84 6.93
CA ALA A 110 -9.73 15.39 7.38
C ALA A 110 -9.50 16.80 6.83
N ASN A 111 -9.77 17.02 5.54
CA ASN A 111 -9.66 18.34 4.91
C ASN A 111 -10.56 19.39 5.61
N LYS A 112 -11.82 19.00 5.90
CA LYS A 112 -12.77 19.88 6.60
C LYS A 112 -12.28 20.34 7.98
N PHE A 113 -11.52 19.49 8.67
CA PHE A 113 -11.02 19.77 10.02
C PHE A 113 -9.52 20.18 10.05
N ASN A 114 -8.92 20.44 8.90
CA ASN A 114 -7.49 20.78 8.76
C ASN A 114 -6.55 19.72 9.37
N ILE A 115 -6.88 18.44 9.21
CA ILE A 115 -6.12 17.31 9.73
C ILE A 115 -5.23 16.73 8.63
N PRO A 116 -3.90 16.67 8.81
CA PRO A 116 -2.98 16.03 7.86
C PRO A 116 -3.28 14.56 7.62
N VAL A 117 -2.92 14.07 6.44
CA VAL A 117 -3.16 12.68 6.01
C VAL A 117 -1.84 11.94 5.87
N ILE A 118 -1.76 10.73 6.41
CA ILE A 118 -0.64 9.81 6.24
C ILE A 118 -1.17 8.52 5.62
N THR A 119 -0.54 8.07 4.52
CA THR A 119 -0.93 6.82 3.87
C THR A 119 0.20 5.81 3.88
N PHE A 120 -0.10 4.56 4.18
CA PHE A 120 0.82 3.42 4.05
C PHE A 120 0.38 2.56 2.87
N ILE A 121 1.28 2.40 1.90
CA ILE A 121 1.01 1.70 0.65
C ILE A 121 1.65 0.32 0.71
N ASP A 122 0.81 -0.72 0.64
CA ASP A 122 1.25 -2.11 0.49
C ASP A 122 0.17 -2.95 -0.20
N THR A 123 0.18 -2.92 -1.52
CA THR A 123 -0.78 -3.63 -2.37
C THR A 123 -0.16 -4.09 -3.69
N PRO A 124 -0.48 -5.28 -4.19
CA PRO A 124 -0.11 -5.69 -5.55
C PRO A 124 -0.93 -4.97 -6.64
N GLY A 125 -2.03 -4.31 -6.27
CA GLY A 125 -2.91 -3.61 -7.20
C GLY A 125 -4.33 -3.45 -6.65
N ALA A 126 -5.25 -3.00 -7.50
CA ALA A 126 -6.67 -2.98 -7.20
C ALA A 126 -7.28 -4.39 -7.36
N TYR A 127 -8.34 -4.71 -6.62
CA TYR A 127 -9.02 -6.00 -6.73
C TYR A 127 -9.64 -6.19 -8.13
N PRO A 128 -9.29 -7.25 -8.88
CA PRO A 128 -9.67 -7.40 -10.29
C PRO A 128 -10.97 -8.18 -10.50
N GLY A 129 -11.78 -8.40 -9.45
CA GLY A 129 -12.97 -9.23 -9.54
C GLY A 129 -14.15 -8.54 -10.22
N VAL A 130 -15.00 -9.32 -10.91
CA VAL A 130 -16.21 -8.84 -11.60
C VAL A 130 -17.10 -7.95 -10.72
N GLY A 131 -17.29 -8.32 -9.45
CA GLY A 131 -18.06 -7.51 -8.51
C GLY A 131 -17.44 -6.13 -8.24
N ALA A 132 -16.13 -5.96 -8.34
CA ALA A 132 -15.49 -4.67 -8.24
C ALA A 132 -15.73 -3.81 -9.49
N GLU A 133 -15.62 -4.41 -10.68
CA GLU A 133 -15.94 -3.74 -11.94
C GLU A 133 -17.40 -3.26 -11.97
N GLN A 134 -18.35 -4.11 -11.58
CA GLN A 134 -19.76 -3.76 -11.50
C GLN A 134 -20.07 -2.60 -10.55
N ARG A 135 -19.22 -2.39 -9.52
CA ARG A 135 -19.38 -1.31 -8.56
C ARG A 135 -18.45 -0.11 -8.81
N GLY A 136 -17.84 -0.05 -10.00
CA GLY A 136 -17.09 1.10 -10.47
C GLY A 136 -15.65 1.17 -9.92
N GLN A 137 -14.86 0.09 -10.07
CA GLN A 137 -13.48 0.05 -9.60
C GLN A 137 -12.62 1.18 -10.20
N ALA A 138 -12.67 1.37 -11.51
CA ALA A 138 -11.89 2.40 -12.20
C ALA A 138 -12.31 3.82 -11.76
N GLU A 139 -13.61 4.06 -11.63
CA GLU A 139 -14.13 5.35 -11.13
C GLU A 139 -13.68 5.61 -9.70
N ALA A 140 -13.75 4.63 -8.81
CA ALA A 140 -13.36 4.79 -7.42
C ALA A 140 -11.86 5.09 -7.27
N ILE A 141 -11.00 4.48 -8.10
CA ILE A 141 -9.56 4.79 -8.17
C ILE A 141 -9.35 6.23 -8.66
N ALA A 142 -9.97 6.62 -9.77
CA ALA A 142 -9.83 7.95 -10.35
C ALA A 142 -10.30 9.04 -9.38
N SER A 143 -11.45 8.86 -8.75
CA SER A 143 -11.98 9.78 -7.74
C SER A 143 -11.11 9.85 -6.49
N SER A 144 -10.40 8.76 -6.12
CA SER A 144 -9.43 8.78 -5.01
C SER A 144 -8.21 9.65 -5.35
N ILE A 145 -7.67 9.52 -6.56
CA ILE A 145 -6.57 10.36 -7.05
C ILE A 145 -6.99 11.84 -7.07
N GLU A 146 -8.16 12.15 -7.64
CA GLU A 146 -8.72 13.50 -7.66
C GLU A 146 -8.85 14.07 -6.25
N CYS A 147 -9.39 13.27 -5.32
CA CYS A 147 -9.52 13.66 -3.92
C CYS A 147 -8.16 13.97 -3.29
N CYS A 148 -7.15 13.11 -3.46
CA CYS A 148 -5.80 13.36 -2.94
C CYS A 148 -5.23 14.68 -3.47
N MET A 149 -5.41 14.97 -4.76
CA MET A 149 -4.90 16.20 -5.40
C MET A 149 -5.67 17.45 -5.01
N SER A 150 -6.91 17.33 -4.55
CA SER A 150 -7.76 18.45 -4.14
C SER A 150 -7.68 18.79 -2.65
N LEU A 151 -6.92 18.01 -1.85
CA LEU A 151 -6.76 18.30 -0.44
C LEU A 151 -5.94 19.58 -0.21
N GLU A 152 -6.42 20.42 0.69
CA GLU A 152 -5.71 21.61 1.17
C GLU A 152 -4.80 21.32 2.37
N VAL A 153 -4.95 20.14 2.97
CA VAL A 153 -4.10 19.63 4.06
C VAL A 153 -2.93 18.82 3.52
N PRO A 154 -1.79 18.78 4.22
CA PRO A 154 -0.66 17.96 3.82
C PRO A 154 -1.03 16.47 3.74
N ILE A 155 -0.62 15.81 2.67
CA ILE A 155 -0.70 14.37 2.50
C ILE A 155 0.69 13.79 2.26
N ILE A 156 1.08 12.80 3.06
CA ILE A 156 2.35 12.08 2.96
C ILE A 156 2.05 10.60 2.74
N SER A 157 2.58 10.04 1.66
CA SER A 157 2.44 8.63 1.35
C SER A 157 3.75 7.90 1.55
N ILE A 158 3.70 6.70 2.14
CA ILE A 158 4.86 5.87 2.45
C ILE A 158 4.64 4.49 1.84
N ILE A 159 5.47 4.14 0.86
CA ILE A 159 5.47 2.81 0.25
C ILE A 159 6.29 1.90 1.15
N ILE A 160 5.60 1.02 1.89
CA ILE A 160 6.20 0.17 2.92
C ILE A 160 6.56 -1.23 2.42
N GLY A 161 5.99 -1.64 1.30
CA GLY A 161 6.22 -2.95 0.70
C GLY A 161 6.02 -2.89 -0.81
N GLU A 162 4.91 -3.37 -1.30
CA GLU A 162 4.58 -3.41 -2.71
C GLU A 162 3.61 -2.28 -3.06
N GLY A 163 4.03 -1.34 -3.91
CA GLY A 163 3.19 -0.28 -4.46
C GLY A 163 2.77 -0.61 -5.89
N GLY A 164 1.67 -1.38 -6.05
CA GLY A 164 1.23 -1.87 -7.34
C GLY A 164 0.13 -1.04 -8.01
N SER A 165 0.38 -0.60 -9.23
CA SER A 165 -0.60 -0.13 -10.21
C SER A 165 -1.57 0.95 -9.68
N GLY A 166 -2.81 0.96 -10.19
CA GLY A 166 -3.89 1.85 -9.77
C GLY A 166 -4.23 1.76 -8.29
N GLY A 167 -4.04 0.57 -7.68
CA GLY A 167 -4.25 0.37 -6.25
C GLY A 167 -3.32 1.18 -5.37
N ALA A 168 -2.08 1.35 -5.80
CA ALA A 168 -1.10 2.16 -5.09
C ALA A 168 -1.29 3.67 -5.37
N ILE A 169 -1.38 4.07 -6.64
CA ILE A 169 -1.45 5.49 -7.00
C ILE A 169 -2.71 6.18 -6.47
N ALA A 170 -3.79 5.43 -6.27
CA ALA A 170 -5.04 5.93 -5.69
C ALA A 170 -4.86 6.61 -4.32
N LEU A 171 -3.82 6.24 -3.57
CA LEU A 171 -3.49 6.82 -2.25
C LEU A 171 -2.07 7.40 -2.19
N ALA A 172 -1.25 7.18 -3.24
CA ALA A 172 0.11 7.69 -3.33
C ALA A 172 0.19 9.03 -4.10
N SER A 173 -0.93 9.59 -4.56
CA SER A 173 -1.01 10.92 -5.15
C SER A 173 -0.91 12.00 -4.06
N ALA A 174 0.30 12.21 -3.54
CA ALA A 174 0.57 12.96 -2.30
C ALA A 174 1.56 14.10 -2.51
N ASN A 175 1.57 15.10 -1.61
CA ASN A 175 2.56 16.17 -1.63
C ASN A 175 3.99 15.61 -1.47
N LYS A 176 4.15 14.54 -0.70
CA LYS A 176 5.41 13.83 -0.56
C LYS A 176 5.20 12.32 -0.56
N VAL A 177 5.95 11.63 -1.41
CA VAL A 177 5.99 10.17 -1.46
C VAL A 177 7.35 9.72 -0.94
N LEU A 178 7.32 8.87 0.08
CA LEU A 178 8.48 8.19 0.65
C LEU A 178 8.40 6.71 0.30
N MET A 179 9.53 6.06 0.22
CA MET A 179 9.59 4.64 -0.06
C MET A 179 10.65 3.99 0.81
N PHE A 180 10.32 2.85 1.43
CA PHE A 180 11.31 2.10 2.20
C PHE A 180 12.32 1.46 1.28
N GLU A 181 13.53 1.29 1.79
CA GLU A 181 14.55 0.46 1.15
C GLU A 181 13.99 -0.93 0.88
N ASN A 182 14.22 -1.46 -0.32
CA ASN A 182 13.68 -2.75 -0.76
C ASN A 182 12.13 -2.83 -0.82
N ALA A 183 11.43 -1.69 -0.86
CA ALA A 183 10.07 -1.61 -1.36
C ALA A 183 10.09 -1.46 -2.89
N ILE A 184 8.97 -1.73 -3.55
CA ILE A 184 8.82 -1.53 -5.00
C ILE A 184 7.61 -0.64 -5.30
N TYR A 185 7.72 0.16 -6.37
CA TYR A 185 6.61 0.99 -6.85
C TYR A 185 6.54 0.92 -8.38
N SER A 186 5.50 0.32 -8.90
CA SER A 186 5.39 0.04 -10.34
C SER A 186 3.96 0.04 -10.85
N VAL A 187 3.81 0.27 -12.16
CA VAL A 187 2.49 0.27 -12.82
C VAL A 187 1.86 -1.11 -12.93
N ILE A 188 2.66 -2.17 -12.84
CA ILE A 188 2.25 -3.57 -13.00
C ILE A 188 3.23 -4.49 -12.25
N SER A 189 2.80 -5.69 -11.89
CA SER A 189 3.71 -6.69 -11.35
C SER A 189 4.68 -7.23 -12.42
N PRO A 190 5.89 -7.70 -12.04
CA PRO A 190 6.80 -8.34 -13.01
C PRO A 190 6.16 -9.50 -13.76
N GLU A 191 5.34 -10.31 -13.09
CA GLU A 191 4.62 -11.44 -13.68
C GLU A 191 3.59 -10.96 -14.72
N GLY A 192 2.83 -9.91 -14.39
CA GLY A 192 1.88 -9.27 -15.30
C GLY A 192 2.59 -8.68 -16.53
N CYS A 193 3.69 -7.98 -16.31
CA CYS A 193 4.53 -7.43 -17.37
C CYS A 193 5.06 -8.53 -18.29
N ALA A 194 5.61 -9.62 -17.73
CA ALA A 194 6.11 -10.76 -18.46
C ALA A 194 5.01 -11.43 -19.31
N THR A 195 3.82 -11.59 -18.74
CA THR A 195 2.67 -12.17 -19.44
C THR A 195 2.23 -11.30 -20.62
N ILE A 196 2.20 -9.98 -20.47
CA ILE A 196 1.79 -9.07 -21.54
C ILE A 196 2.85 -9.00 -22.65
N LEU A 197 4.13 -8.83 -22.29
CA LEU A 197 5.19 -8.62 -23.29
C LEU A 197 5.63 -9.90 -23.98
N TRP A 198 5.73 -10.99 -23.24
CA TRP A 198 6.30 -12.25 -23.76
C TRP A 198 5.30 -13.41 -23.77
N ARG A 199 4.10 -13.24 -23.24
CA ARG A 199 3.11 -14.30 -23.02
C ARG A 199 3.66 -15.47 -22.19
N ASP A 200 4.63 -15.18 -21.34
CA ASP A 200 5.35 -16.15 -20.52
C ASP A 200 5.64 -15.58 -19.13
N PRO A 201 4.87 -15.98 -18.10
CA PRO A 201 5.07 -15.49 -16.73
C PRO A 201 6.39 -15.94 -16.10
N SER A 202 7.07 -16.97 -16.66
CA SER A 202 8.38 -17.41 -16.16
C SER A 202 9.49 -16.36 -16.37
N LYS A 203 9.25 -15.37 -17.25
CA LYS A 203 10.17 -14.25 -17.53
C LYS A 203 10.03 -13.08 -16.55
N SER A 204 9.46 -13.30 -15.36
CA SER A 204 9.29 -12.27 -14.34
C SER A 204 10.59 -11.60 -13.92
N LEU A 205 11.70 -12.32 -13.88
CA LEU A 205 13.04 -11.78 -13.59
C LEU A 205 13.49 -10.77 -14.67
N GLU A 206 13.30 -11.11 -15.95
CA GLU A 206 13.62 -10.22 -17.07
C GLU A 206 12.73 -8.97 -17.04
N ALA A 207 11.45 -9.15 -16.71
CA ALA A 207 10.50 -8.06 -16.55
C ALA A 207 10.90 -7.12 -15.41
N ALA A 208 11.23 -7.65 -14.22
CA ALA A 208 11.67 -6.85 -13.07
C ALA A 208 12.88 -5.99 -13.43
N LYS A 209 13.86 -6.56 -14.14
CA LYS A 209 15.05 -5.85 -14.62
C LYS A 209 14.69 -4.76 -15.64
N ALA A 210 13.82 -5.05 -16.61
CA ALA A 210 13.38 -4.06 -17.61
C ALA A 210 12.61 -2.89 -16.98
N MET A 211 11.84 -3.18 -15.93
CA MET A 211 11.08 -2.19 -15.15
C MET A 211 11.95 -1.38 -14.18
N LYS A 212 13.20 -1.78 -13.94
CA LYS A 212 14.15 -1.15 -13.00
C LYS A 212 13.61 -1.06 -11.57
N LEU A 213 13.04 -2.13 -11.05
CA LEU A 213 12.49 -2.23 -9.69
C LEU A 213 13.58 -2.23 -8.61
#